data_0bcf59b7ce481e4c4b9c075dd7984516
#
_entry.id   0bcf59b7ce481e4c4b9c075dd7984516
#
_cell.length_a   1.000
_cell.length_b   1.000
_cell.length_c   1.000
_cell.angle_alpha   90.00
_cell.angle_beta   90.00
_cell.angle_gamma   90.00
#
_symmetry.space_group_name_H-M   'P 1'
#
loop_
_entity.id
_entity.type
_entity.pdbx_description
1 polymer ?
#
loop_
_entity_poly.entity_id
_entity_poly.type
_entity_poly.pdbx_seq_one_letter_code
_entity_poly.pdbx_strand_id
1 'polypeptide(L)'
;MSYDECTDDLNRAVDIVGCVEDATLALSYISDNNFFFSVKKNFAPEMVTAFIRLNGQTIGCVANTSKYFDEDGNVALECDKTLTAKGARKATEFIDFCDAFQIPVLTLVNVKGYAATKGTEKHMAKAAARLTYAFANATVPKVSVIVGDAFGSAYLSMNSKSIGADMVYAWPQAKIGMMDAREAARIIYEQEIEASDDQVATINAYTNQYNELQSSVISAARRGYVDDIIDPAQTRQRLIAAFEMLFTKREDRPAKKHGTI
;
A
#
# COMPACT_ATOMS: atom_id res chain seq x y z
N MET A 1 -13.24 3.59 -22.15
CA MET A 1 -12.68 4.55 -21.18
C MET A 1 -12.97 5.93 -21.69
N SER A 2 -13.65 6.78 -20.92
CA SER A 2 -13.76 8.20 -21.25
C SER A 2 -12.51 8.89 -20.72
N TYR A 3 -11.75 9.50 -21.60
CA TYR A 3 -10.72 10.47 -21.24
C TYR A 3 -11.38 11.83 -21.13
N ASP A 4 -11.32 12.43 -19.95
CA ASP A 4 -11.56 13.86 -19.82
C ASP A 4 -10.25 14.60 -20.11
N GLU A 5 -10.34 15.76 -20.73
CA GLU A 5 -9.16 16.60 -20.92
C GLU A 5 -8.59 17.03 -19.56
N CYS A 6 -7.32 16.71 -19.32
CA CYS A 6 -6.67 17.09 -18.07
C CYS A 6 -6.35 18.59 -18.10
N THR A 7 -6.87 19.32 -17.13
CA THR A 7 -6.61 20.77 -16.97
C THR A 7 -5.57 21.07 -15.90
N ASP A 8 -5.09 20.05 -15.19
CA ASP A 8 -4.05 20.19 -14.14
C ASP A 8 -2.64 20.03 -14.74
N ASP A 9 -1.65 20.66 -14.11
CA ASP A 9 -0.25 20.50 -14.51
C ASP A 9 0.22 19.07 -14.27
N LEU A 10 0.64 18.39 -15.33
CA LEU A 10 1.14 17.01 -15.28
C LEU A 10 2.44 16.89 -14.48
N ASN A 11 3.22 17.99 -14.44
CA ASN A 11 4.50 18.05 -13.73
C ASN A 11 4.39 18.68 -12.34
N ARG A 12 3.18 18.92 -11.86
CA ARG A 12 2.96 19.49 -10.53
C ARG A 12 3.59 18.61 -9.45
N ALA A 13 4.52 19.19 -8.71
CA ALA A 13 5.05 18.55 -7.49
C ALA A 13 3.96 18.52 -6.41
N VAL A 14 3.95 17.45 -5.59
CA VAL A 14 2.97 17.26 -4.54
C VAL A 14 3.66 17.23 -3.17
N ASP A 15 3.16 18.03 -2.22
CA ASP A 15 3.63 17.96 -0.83
C ASP A 15 2.78 16.96 -0.05
N ILE A 16 3.21 15.71 -0.05
CA ILE A 16 2.51 14.59 0.56
C ILE A 16 3.32 13.84 1.62
N VAL A 17 4.50 14.34 1.97
CA VAL A 17 5.37 13.71 2.99
C VAL A 17 4.64 13.66 4.34
N GLY A 18 3.90 14.70 4.71
CA GLY A 18 3.09 14.73 5.92
C GLY A 18 1.83 13.85 5.88
N CYS A 19 1.46 13.33 4.70
CA CYS A 19 0.23 12.57 4.49
C CYS A 19 0.42 11.04 4.54
N VAL A 20 1.57 10.53 4.99
CA VAL A 20 1.84 9.07 5.07
C VAL A 20 0.79 8.32 5.87
N GLU A 21 0.20 8.96 6.87
CA GLU A 21 -0.79 8.36 7.78
C GLU A 21 -2.23 8.55 7.30
N ASP A 22 -2.51 9.59 6.48
CA ASP A 22 -3.82 9.84 5.88
C ASP A 22 -3.78 9.64 4.36
N ALA A 23 -4.14 8.44 3.94
CA ALA A 23 -4.15 8.08 2.54
C ALA A 23 -5.20 8.88 1.71
N THR A 24 -6.24 9.43 2.35
CA THR A 24 -7.26 10.21 1.64
C THR A 24 -6.70 11.55 1.17
N LEU A 25 -5.93 12.22 2.02
CA LEU A 25 -5.23 13.45 1.68
C LEU A 25 -4.15 13.18 0.61
N ALA A 26 -3.33 12.15 0.82
CA ALA A 26 -2.29 11.78 -0.15
C ALA A 26 -2.88 11.53 -1.55
N LEU A 27 -3.95 10.74 -1.64
CA LEU A 27 -4.64 10.43 -2.90
C LEU A 27 -5.28 11.67 -3.53
N SER A 28 -5.88 12.55 -2.72
CA SER A 28 -6.46 13.81 -3.21
C SER A 28 -5.38 14.70 -3.83
N TYR A 29 -4.25 14.90 -3.16
CA TYR A 29 -3.14 15.74 -3.67
C TYR A 29 -2.47 15.17 -4.92
N ILE A 30 -2.41 13.86 -5.07
CA ILE A 30 -1.90 13.19 -6.27
C ILE A 30 -2.85 13.38 -7.47
N SER A 31 -4.15 13.47 -7.22
CA SER A 31 -5.19 13.51 -8.24
C SER A 31 -5.25 14.81 -9.01
N ASP A 32 -5.73 14.75 -10.25
CA ASP A 32 -6.03 15.92 -11.07
C ASP A 32 -7.05 16.81 -10.35
N ASN A 33 -6.71 18.10 -10.19
CA ASN A 33 -7.55 19.09 -9.50
C ASN A 33 -8.08 18.63 -8.14
N ASN A 34 -7.32 17.80 -7.43
CA ASN A 34 -7.69 17.20 -6.15
C ASN A 34 -9.00 16.38 -6.19
N PHE A 35 -9.37 15.86 -7.35
CA PHE A 35 -10.55 15.01 -7.48
C PHE A 35 -10.41 13.73 -6.62
N PHE A 36 -11.34 13.50 -5.72
CA PHE A 36 -11.36 12.34 -4.86
C PHE A 36 -12.78 11.85 -4.61
N PHE A 37 -13.06 10.61 -5.02
CA PHE A 37 -14.36 9.99 -4.82
C PHE A 37 -14.22 8.73 -3.97
N SER A 38 -14.57 8.81 -2.69
CA SER A 38 -14.48 7.70 -1.74
C SER A 38 -15.62 6.71 -1.91
N VAL A 39 -15.30 5.42 -1.89
CA VAL A 39 -16.25 4.31 -1.95
C VAL A 39 -16.29 3.61 -0.59
N LYS A 40 -17.48 3.37 -0.04
CA LYS A 40 -17.69 2.72 1.27
C LYS A 40 -16.90 3.40 2.42
N LYS A 41 -16.88 4.74 2.48
CA LYS A 41 -16.10 5.52 3.45
C LYS A 41 -16.28 5.04 4.90
N ASN A 42 -17.50 4.73 5.31
CA ASN A 42 -17.85 4.38 6.69
C ASN A 42 -17.68 2.88 7.01
N PHE A 43 -17.29 2.04 6.05
CA PHE A 43 -17.05 0.62 6.25
C PHE A 43 -15.56 0.34 6.19
N ALA A 44 -15.00 -0.28 7.25
CA ALA A 44 -13.56 -0.56 7.39
C ALA A 44 -12.71 0.68 7.04
N PRO A 45 -12.74 1.73 7.87
CA PRO A 45 -12.11 3.01 7.55
C PRO A 45 -10.59 2.90 7.41
N GLU A 46 -9.93 1.95 8.04
CA GLU A 46 -8.49 1.66 7.91
C GLU A 46 -8.07 1.26 6.49
N MET A 47 -9.04 0.90 5.64
CA MET A 47 -8.84 0.60 4.23
C MET A 47 -9.60 1.62 3.38
N VAL A 48 -8.88 2.47 2.69
CA VAL A 48 -9.43 3.44 1.74
C VAL A 48 -9.65 2.77 0.39
N THR A 49 -10.85 2.91 -0.16
CA THR A 49 -11.16 2.59 -1.56
C THR A 49 -11.76 3.84 -2.19
N ALA A 50 -11.18 4.29 -3.29
CA ALA A 50 -11.56 5.55 -3.91
C ALA A 50 -11.25 5.56 -5.42
N PHE A 51 -11.83 6.50 -6.14
CA PHE A 51 -11.42 6.85 -7.49
C PHE A 51 -10.74 8.22 -7.47
N ILE A 52 -9.65 8.32 -8.21
CA ILE A 52 -8.92 9.55 -8.52
C ILE A 52 -8.79 9.71 -10.02
N ARG A 53 -8.24 10.84 -10.46
CA ARG A 53 -7.90 11.07 -11.87
C ARG A 53 -6.41 11.37 -12.00
N LEU A 54 -5.78 10.76 -13.00
CA LEU A 54 -4.40 11.02 -13.38
C LEU A 54 -4.34 11.22 -14.89
N ASN A 55 -3.96 12.43 -15.33
CA ASN A 55 -3.98 12.82 -16.74
C ASN A 55 -5.33 12.50 -17.43
N GLY A 56 -6.43 12.86 -16.77
CA GLY A 56 -7.79 12.60 -17.25
C GLY A 56 -8.27 11.14 -17.17
N GLN A 57 -7.40 10.20 -16.83
CA GLN A 57 -7.74 8.79 -16.68
C GLN A 57 -8.28 8.51 -15.27
N THR A 58 -9.38 7.78 -15.15
CA THR A 58 -9.88 7.30 -13.86
C THR A 58 -9.05 6.13 -13.36
N ILE A 59 -8.57 6.23 -12.12
CA ILE A 59 -7.76 5.23 -11.43
C ILE A 59 -8.50 4.80 -10.17
N GLY A 60 -8.65 3.50 -9.97
CA GLY A 60 -9.14 2.93 -8.71
C GLY A 60 -8.01 2.83 -7.69
N CYS A 61 -8.25 3.31 -6.47
CA CYS A 61 -7.24 3.34 -5.43
C CYS A 61 -7.62 2.44 -4.26
N VAL A 62 -6.64 1.67 -3.78
CA VAL A 62 -6.72 0.88 -2.56
C VAL A 62 -5.57 1.30 -1.67
N ALA A 63 -5.84 1.81 -0.47
CA ALA A 63 -4.79 2.34 0.39
C ALA A 63 -5.01 2.01 1.87
N ASN A 64 -3.92 1.76 2.59
CA ASN A 64 -3.96 1.68 4.04
C ASN A 64 -3.90 3.11 4.61
N THR A 65 -4.73 3.38 5.62
CA THR A 65 -4.68 4.63 6.37
C THR A 65 -4.67 4.35 7.87
N SER A 66 -3.95 5.15 8.61
CA SER A 66 -3.91 5.04 10.07
C SER A 66 -4.54 6.25 10.76
N LYS A 67 -4.67 7.36 10.07
CA LYS A 67 -5.32 8.56 10.60
C LYS A 67 -6.19 9.22 9.54
N TYR A 68 -7.14 9.98 10.01
CA TYR A 68 -7.90 10.95 9.23
C TYR A 68 -7.77 12.29 9.91
N PHE A 69 -7.41 13.32 9.17
CA PHE A 69 -7.34 14.68 9.68
C PHE A 69 -8.61 15.44 9.31
N ASP A 70 -9.04 16.34 10.21
CA ASP A 70 -10.10 17.30 9.94
C ASP A 70 -9.56 18.53 9.19
N GLU A 71 -10.44 19.51 8.90
CA GLU A 71 -10.07 20.75 8.21
C GLU A 71 -9.10 21.62 9.00
N ASP A 72 -9.06 21.45 10.32
CA ASP A 72 -8.16 22.16 11.22
C ASP A 72 -6.81 21.44 11.42
N GLY A 73 -6.63 20.26 10.80
CA GLY A 73 -5.43 19.45 10.90
C GLY A 73 -5.34 18.60 12.18
N ASN A 74 -6.42 18.48 12.95
CA ASN A 74 -6.47 17.59 14.09
C ASN A 74 -6.84 16.16 13.66
N VAL A 75 -6.45 15.17 14.48
CA VAL A 75 -6.80 13.77 14.23
C VAL A 75 -8.28 13.56 14.54
N ALA A 76 -9.10 13.38 13.51
CA ALA A 76 -10.52 13.08 13.62
C ALA A 76 -10.81 11.61 13.90
N LEU A 77 -9.99 10.71 13.35
CA LEU A 77 -10.09 9.26 13.54
C LEU A 77 -8.70 8.64 13.48
N GLU A 78 -8.41 7.73 14.40
CA GLU A 78 -7.19 6.93 14.39
C GLU A 78 -7.52 5.45 14.22
N CYS A 79 -6.78 4.77 13.36
CA CYS A 79 -6.89 3.36 13.06
C CYS A 79 -5.52 2.69 13.24
N ASP A 80 -5.50 1.42 13.59
CA ASP A 80 -4.26 0.65 13.60
C ASP A 80 -3.73 0.49 12.17
N LYS A 81 -2.40 0.52 12.03
CA LYS A 81 -1.71 0.22 10.76
C LYS A 81 -1.75 -1.28 10.44
N THR A 82 -2.91 -1.91 10.57
CA THR A 82 -3.08 -3.35 10.38
C THR A 82 -4.15 -3.64 9.35
N LEU A 83 -3.96 -4.74 8.61
CA LEU A 83 -4.96 -5.22 7.67
C LEU A 83 -6.00 -6.05 8.41
N THR A 84 -7.26 -5.59 8.39
CA THR A 84 -8.38 -6.30 8.99
C THR A 84 -9.09 -7.19 7.97
N ALA A 85 -9.83 -8.18 8.42
CA ALA A 85 -10.64 -9.03 7.54
C ALA A 85 -11.74 -8.23 6.81
N LYS A 86 -12.28 -7.17 7.43
CA LYS A 86 -13.27 -6.28 6.80
C LYS A 86 -12.60 -5.39 5.75
N GLY A 87 -11.43 -4.84 6.05
CA GLY A 87 -10.64 -4.03 5.11
C GLY A 87 -10.20 -4.85 3.89
N ALA A 88 -9.69 -6.06 4.12
CA ALA A 88 -9.32 -6.98 3.04
C ALA A 88 -10.51 -7.32 2.12
N ARG A 89 -11.69 -7.58 2.68
CA ARG A 89 -12.90 -7.83 1.90
C ARG A 89 -13.35 -6.61 1.11
N LYS A 90 -13.33 -5.42 1.71
CA LYS A 90 -13.64 -4.16 1.03
C LYS A 90 -12.74 -3.93 -0.17
N ALA A 91 -11.43 -4.12 0.01
CA ALA A 91 -10.44 -3.99 -1.05
C ALA A 91 -10.68 -5.03 -2.17
N THR A 92 -10.93 -6.31 -1.81
CA THR A 92 -11.24 -7.37 -2.77
C THR A 92 -12.40 -7.00 -3.69
N GLU A 93 -13.55 -6.65 -3.11
CA GLU A 93 -14.75 -6.27 -3.87
C GLU A 93 -14.49 -5.06 -4.79
N PHE A 94 -13.66 -4.11 -4.34
CA PHE A 94 -13.31 -2.94 -5.13
C PHE A 94 -12.35 -3.27 -6.28
N ILE A 95 -11.37 -4.15 -6.07
CA ILE A 95 -10.44 -4.60 -7.11
C ILE A 95 -11.19 -5.40 -8.18
N ASP A 96 -12.09 -6.31 -7.77
CA ASP A 96 -12.93 -7.08 -8.70
C ASP A 96 -13.79 -6.15 -9.57
N PHE A 97 -14.34 -5.09 -8.96
CA PHE A 97 -15.04 -4.04 -9.71
C PHE A 97 -14.13 -3.32 -10.72
N CYS A 98 -12.96 -2.88 -10.28
CA CYS A 98 -12.01 -2.19 -11.16
C CYS A 98 -11.58 -3.08 -12.34
N ASP A 99 -11.30 -4.36 -12.09
CA ASP A 99 -10.93 -5.32 -13.14
C ASP A 99 -12.08 -5.54 -14.13
N ALA A 100 -13.32 -5.71 -13.64
CA ALA A 100 -14.50 -5.89 -14.49
C ALA A 100 -14.77 -4.69 -15.41
N PHE A 101 -14.47 -3.48 -14.97
CA PHE A 101 -14.67 -2.25 -15.74
C PHE A 101 -13.40 -1.70 -16.40
N GLN A 102 -12.32 -2.48 -16.41
CA GLN A 102 -11.02 -2.11 -17.01
C GLN A 102 -10.47 -0.79 -16.45
N ILE A 103 -10.61 -0.58 -15.14
CA ILE A 103 -10.09 0.58 -14.40
C ILE A 103 -8.74 0.18 -13.80
N PRO A 104 -7.63 0.87 -14.15
CA PRO A 104 -6.32 0.62 -13.53
C PRO A 104 -6.35 0.81 -12.02
N VAL A 105 -5.49 0.09 -11.30
CA VAL A 105 -5.46 0.11 -9.84
C VAL A 105 -4.14 0.65 -9.32
N LEU A 106 -4.25 1.66 -8.45
CA LEU A 106 -3.16 2.20 -7.63
C LEU A 106 -3.29 1.69 -6.20
N THR A 107 -2.19 1.25 -5.61
CA THR A 107 -2.15 0.87 -4.19
C THR A 107 -1.16 1.75 -3.44
N LEU A 108 -1.59 2.37 -2.32
CA LEU A 108 -0.67 2.99 -1.36
C LEU A 108 -0.53 2.08 -0.14
N VAL A 109 0.70 1.67 0.15
CA VAL A 109 1.00 0.68 1.19
C VAL A 109 1.60 1.34 2.43
N ASN A 110 0.92 1.17 3.56
CA ASN A 110 1.41 1.51 4.89
C ASN A 110 0.80 0.53 5.90
N VAL A 111 1.37 -0.68 6.00
CA VAL A 111 0.80 -1.78 6.79
C VAL A 111 1.87 -2.53 7.59
N LYS A 112 1.62 -2.73 8.88
CA LYS A 112 2.54 -3.44 9.80
C LYS A 112 2.29 -4.94 9.88
N GLY A 113 1.09 -5.39 9.54
CA GLY A 113 0.71 -6.80 9.67
C GLY A 113 -0.79 -6.98 9.63
N TYR A 114 -1.23 -8.17 9.99
CA TYR A 114 -2.66 -8.45 10.17
C TYR A 114 -3.15 -8.04 11.55
N ALA A 115 -4.39 -7.60 11.65
CA ALA A 115 -5.04 -7.32 12.93
C ALA A 115 -5.19 -8.61 13.76
N ALA A 116 -4.62 -8.62 14.97
CA ALA A 116 -4.59 -9.78 15.85
C ALA A 116 -5.68 -9.68 16.93
N THR A 117 -6.96 -9.85 16.55
CA THR A 117 -8.08 -9.92 17.50
C THR A 117 -8.83 -11.24 17.35
N LYS A 118 -9.48 -11.71 18.42
CA LYS A 118 -10.31 -12.96 18.38
C LYS A 118 -11.34 -12.96 17.25
N GLY A 119 -11.87 -11.78 16.89
CA GLY A 119 -12.85 -11.64 15.81
C GLY A 119 -12.22 -11.72 14.42
N THR A 120 -11.00 -11.20 14.26
CA THR A 120 -10.27 -11.22 12.98
C THR A 120 -9.65 -12.58 12.71
N GLU A 121 -9.15 -13.29 13.70
CA GLU A 121 -8.51 -14.61 13.52
C GLU A 121 -9.42 -15.61 12.80
N LYS A 122 -10.71 -15.61 13.11
CA LYS A 122 -11.68 -16.52 12.48
C LYS A 122 -11.86 -16.30 10.97
N HIS A 123 -11.61 -15.09 10.49
CA HIS A 123 -11.97 -14.68 9.12
C HIS A 123 -10.76 -14.18 8.32
N MET A 124 -9.63 -13.91 8.97
CA MET A 124 -8.50 -13.26 8.34
C MET A 124 -7.86 -14.10 7.24
N ALA A 125 -7.65 -15.39 7.48
CA ALA A 125 -7.03 -16.28 6.49
C ALA A 125 -7.81 -16.29 5.17
N LYS A 126 -9.15 -16.41 5.24
CA LYS A 126 -10.01 -16.37 4.06
C LYS A 126 -10.01 -14.99 3.40
N ALA A 127 -10.05 -13.93 4.17
CA ALA A 127 -10.06 -12.55 3.65
C ALA A 127 -8.72 -12.21 2.96
N ALA A 128 -7.58 -12.58 3.56
CA ALA A 128 -6.26 -12.40 2.99
C ALA A 128 -6.08 -13.20 1.70
N ALA A 129 -6.53 -14.46 1.68
CA ALA A 129 -6.50 -15.29 0.48
C ALA A 129 -7.30 -14.68 -0.67
N ARG A 130 -8.50 -14.14 -0.39
CA ARG A 130 -9.34 -13.47 -1.38
C ARG A 130 -8.69 -12.19 -1.92
N LEU A 131 -8.09 -11.37 -1.04
CA LEU A 131 -7.41 -10.15 -1.45
C LEU A 131 -6.21 -10.47 -2.34
N THR A 132 -5.40 -11.44 -1.93
CA THR A 132 -4.25 -11.91 -2.73
C THR A 132 -4.71 -12.44 -4.09
N TYR A 133 -5.79 -13.22 -4.10
CA TYR A 133 -6.36 -13.74 -5.34
C TYR A 133 -6.88 -12.63 -6.26
N ALA A 134 -7.59 -11.63 -5.72
CA ALA A 134 -8.11 -10.51 -6.49
C ALA A 134 -6.96 -9.76 -7.20
N PHE A 135 -5.91 -9.38 -6.47
CA PHE A 135 -4.75 -8.73 -7.07
C PHE A 135 -4.00 -9.62 -8.07
N ALA A 136 -3.78 -10.90 -7.73
CA ALA A 136 -3.08 -11.82 -8.63
C ALA A 136 -3.88 -12.12 -9.91
N ASN A 137 -5.21 -12.11 -9.82
CA ASN A 137 -6.09 -12.43 -10.96
C ASN A 137 -6.45 -11.22 -11.82
N ALA A 138 -6.41 -9.99 -11.27
CA ALA A 138 -6.74 -8.79 -12.00
C ALA A 138 -5.79 -8.56 -13.19
N THR A 139 -6.39 -8.24 -14.35
CA THR A 139 -5.71 -8.07 -15.64
C THR A 139 -5.41 -6.61 -15.98
N VAL A 140 -6.02 -5.68 -15.26
CA VAL A 140 -5.79 -4.25 -15.41
C VAL A 140 -4.38 -3.84 -14.98
N PRO A 141 -3.86 -2.68 -15.44
CA PRO A 141 -2.63 -2.11 -14.90
C PRO A 141 -2.67 -1.95 -13.38
N LYS A 142 -1.63 -2.41 -12.70
CA LYS A 142 -1.51 -2.41 -11.23
C LYS A 142 -0.20 -1.76 -10.81
N VAL A 143 -0.28 -0.59 -10.21
CA VAL A 143 0.86 0.15 -9.67
C VAL A 143 0.77 0.19 -8.15
N SER A 144 1.89 -0.02 -7.47
CA SER A 144 1.97 0.06 -6.02
C SER A 144 3.00 1.10 -5.59
N VAL A 145 2.69 1.89 -4.56
CA VAL A 145 3.62 2.82 -3.91
C VAL A 145 3.69 2.50 -2.43
N ILE A 146 4.88 2.16 -1.95
CA ILE A 146 5.12 1.91 -0.55
C ILE A 146 5.51 3.23 0.10
N VAL A 147 4.59 3.80 0.88
CA VAL A 147 4.74 5.14 1.47
C VAL A 147 5.28 5.11 2.91
N GLY A 148 5.16 3.97 3.58
CA GLY A 148 5.57 3.80 4.97
C GLY A 148 5.96 2.37 5.28
N ASP A 149 5.34 1.77 6.30
CA ASP A 149 5.61 0.40 6.71
C ASP A 149 5.02 -0.62 5.71
N ALA A 150 5.78 -1.68 5.42
CA ALA A 150 5.36 -2.76 4.54
C ALA A 150 5.91 -4.10 5.07
N PHE A 151 5.19 -4.72 6.02
CA PHE A 151 5.70 -5.88 6.72
C PHE A 151 4.86 -7.14 6.50
N GLY A 152 5.59 -8.25 6.34
CA GLY A 152 5.06 -9.60 6.34
C GLY A 152 4.07 -9.90 5.22
N SER A 153 3.25 -10.92 5.45
CA SER A 153 2.26 -11.37 4.47
C SER A 153 1.10 -10.39 4.25
N ALA A 154 0.85 -9.47 5.19
CA ALA A 154 -0.12 -8.40 4.98
C ALA A 154 0.35 -7.45 3.86
N TYR A 155 1.63 -7.06 3.86
CA TYR A 155 2.21 -6.33 2.73
C TYR A 155 2.14 -7.12 1.43
N LEU A 156 2.50 -8.41 1.45
CA LEU A 156 2.46 -9.23 0.24
C LEU A 156 1.07 -9.24 -0.40
N SER A 157 0.01 -9.26 0.42
CA SER A 157 -1.38 -9.24 -0.05
C SER A 157 -1.82 -7.88 -0.63
N MET A 158 -1.06 -6.81 -0.41
CA MET A 158 -1.36 -5.44 -0.84
C MET A 158 -0.64 -5.08 -2.14
N ASN A 159 -0.91 -5.83 -3.22
CA ASN A 159 -0.36 -5.57 -4.54
C ASN A 159 1.17 -5.49 -4.58
N SER A 160 1.83 -6.46 -3.97
CA SER A 160 3.30 -6.55 -4.01
C SER A 160 3.80 -7.03 -5.37
N LYS A 161 5.10 -6.84 -5.63
CA LYS A 161 5.76 -7.39 -6.83
C LYS A 161 5.57 -8.90 -6.94
N SER A 162 5.60 -9.59 -5.79
CA SER A 162 5.48 -11.05 -5.72
C SER A 162 4.13 -11.61 -6.19
N ILE A 163 3.05 -10.82 -6.15
CA ILE A 163 1.72 -11.23 -6.62
C ILE A 163 1.31 -10.59 -7.95
N GLY A 164 2.25 -9.94 -8.63
CA GLY A 164 2.06 -9.46 -9.99
C GLY A 164 1.72 -7.98 -10.12
N ALA A 165 2.18 -7.11 -9.23
CA ALA A 165 2.21 -5.69 -9.49
C ALA A 165 3.08 -5.38 -10.71
N ASP A 166 2.60 -4.57 -11.63
CA ASP A 166 3.34 -4.20 -12.85
C ASP A 166 4.52 -3.29 -12.50
N MET A 167 4.26 -2.26 -11.66
CA MET A 167 5.28 -1.34 -11.14
C MET A 167 5.13 -1.19 -9.63
N VAL A 168 6.25 -1.21 -8.93
CA VAL A 168 6.33 -0.98 -7.48
C VAL A 168 7.31 0.13 -7.19
N TYR A 169 6.81 1.24 -6.69
CA TYR A 169 7.62 2.36 -6.20
C TYR A 169 7.69 2.37 -4.68
N ALA A 170 8.73 2.96 -4.14
CA ALA A 170 8.81 3.19 -2.70
C ALA A 170 9.38 4.58 -2.40
N TRP A 171 8.94 5.18 -1.30
CA TRP A 171 9.54 6.41 -0.79
C TRP A 171 10.81 6.10 0.01
N PRO A 172 11.77 7.04 0.10
CA PRO A 172 13.04 6.80 0.76
C PRO A 172 12.95 6.36 2.22
N GLN A 173 11.90 6.83 2.93
CA GLN A 173 11.66 6.49 4.34
C GLN A 173 10.88 5.17 4.54
N ALA A 174 10.43 4.51 3.47
CA ALA A 174 9.68 3.26 3.56
C ALA A 174 10.51 2.15 4.19
N LYS A 175 9.85 1.31 4.99
CA LYS A 175 10.45 0.13 5.63
C LYS A 175 9.77 -1.12 5.10
N ILE A 176 10.55 -2.00 4.51
CA ILE A 176 10.04 -3.19 3.83
C ILE A 176 10.73 -4.42 4.40
N GLY A 177 9.98 -5.32 5.01
CA GLY A 177 10.58 -6.49 5.66
C GLY A 177 9.56 -7.54 6.09
N MET A 178 10.07 -8.55 6.81
CA MET A 178 9.20 -9.61 7.32
C MET A 178 8.39 -9.16 8.53
N MET A 179 8.97 -8.30 9.37
CA MET A 179 8.34 -7.75 10.57
C MET A 179 9.04 -6.45 10.97
N ASP A 180 8.49 -5.76 11.96
CA ASP A 180 9.12 -4.60 12.57
C ASP A 180 10.52 -4.95 13.08
N ALA A 181 11.48 -4.02 12.90
CA ALA A 181 12.87 -4.27 13.23
C ALA A 181 13.12 -4.50 14.74
N ARG A 182 12.32 -3.87 15.61
CA ARG A 182 12.46 -4.04 17.06
C ARG A 182 11.99 -5.42 17.49
N GLU A 183 10.92 -5.92 16.90
CA GLU A 183 10.45 -7.29 17.16
C GLU A 183 11.42 -8.32 16.59
N ALA A 184 11.96 -8.09 15.39
CA ALA A 184 12.98 -8.94 14.81
C ALA A 184 14.25 -9.00 15.66
N ALA A 185 14.72 -7.85 16.13
CA ALA A 185 15.89 -7.78 17.00
C ALA A 185 15.71 -8.59 18.30
N ARG A 186 14.55 -8.49 18.93
CA ARG A 186 14.22 -9.26 20.14
C ARG A 186 14.22 -10.76 19.92
N ILE A 187 13.78 -11.22 18.75
CA ILE A 187 13.73 -12.66 18.43
C ILE A 187 15.13 -13.18 18.07
N ILE A 188 15.83 -12.45 17.20
CA ILE A 188 17.11 -12.92 16.63
C ILE A 188 18.24 -12.86 17.68
N TYR A 189 18.25 -11.82 18.52
CA TYR A 189 19.33 -11.51 19.46
C TYR A 189 18.87 -11.66 20.93
N GLU A 190 17.93 -12.58 21.20
CA GLU A 190 17.38 -12.79 22.53
C GLU A 190 18.48 -13.06 23.58
N GLN A 191 19.43 -13.95 23.28
CA GLN A 191 20.49 -14.34 24.18
C GLN A 191 21.46 -13.19 24.51
N GLU A 192 21.84 -12.39 23.50
CA GLU A 192 22.70 -11.23 23.65
C GLU A 192 22.00 -10.11 24.44
N ILE A 193 20.69 -9.95 24.23
CA ILE A 193 19.89 -8.97 24.97
C ILE A 193 19.76 -9.37 26.44
N GLU A 194 19.49 -10.65 26.74
CA GLU A 194 19.38 -11.16 28.10
C GLU A 194 20.71 -11.08 28.87
N ALA A 195 21.84 -11.27 28.18
CA ALA A 195 23.16 -11.20 28.75
C ALA A 195 23.69 -9.76 28.96
N SER A 196 23.00 -8.77 28.47
CA SER A 196 23.43 -7.37 28.51
C SER A 196 23.01 -6.67 29.79
N ASP A 197 23.92 -5.86 30.35
CA ASP A 197 23.65 -4.98 31.50
C ASP A 197 22.65 -3.87 31.16
N ASP A 198 22.60 -3.41 29.89
CA ASP A 198 21.62 -2.44 29.37
C ASP A 198 20.86 -3.02 28.18
N GLN A 199 19.79 -3.75 28.49
CA GLN A 199 18.95 -4.41 27.51
C GLN A 199 18.30 -3.41 26.54
N VAL A 200 17.95 -2.20 27.00
CA VAL A 200 17.27 -1.19 26.16
C VAL A 200 18.25 -0.64 25.11
N ALA A 201 19.47 -0.29 25.51
CA ALA A 201 20.49 0.16 24.58
C ALA A 201 20.84 -0.93 23.55
N THR A 202 20.97 -2.18 24.03
CA THR A 202 21.27 -3.34 23.17
C THR A 202 20.15 -3.61 22.16
N ILE A 203 18.88 -3.58 22.58
CA ILE A 203 17.74 -3.71 21.65
C ILE A 203 17.77 -2.58 20.60
N ASN A 204 18.02 -1.34 21.01
CA ASN A 204 18.07 -0.21 20.07
C ASN A 204 19.22 -0.36 19.06
N ALA A 205 20.38 -0.82 19.48
CA ALA A 205 21.52 -1.07 18.61
C ALA A 205 21.20 -2.13 17.55
N TYR A 206 20.67 -3.29 17.95
CA TYR A 206 20.27 -4.36 17.02
C TYR A 206 19.07 -3.96 16.14
N THR A 207 18.14 -3.16 16.64
CA THR A 207 17.04 -2.62 15.84
C THR A 207 17.57 -1.75 14.69
N ASN A 208 18.54 -0.86 14.98
CA ASN A 208 19.16 -0.02 13.95
C ASN A 208 19.92 -0.86 12.92
N GLN A 209 20.70 -1.84 13.38
CA GLN A 209 21.43 -2.75 12.50
C GLN A 209 20.47 -3.54 11.59
N TYR A 210 19.38 -4.06 12.14
CA TYR A 210 18.37 -4.77 11.36
C TYR A 210 17.68 -3.87 10.33
N ASN A 211 17.34 -2.63 10.72
CA ASN A 211 16.75 -1.66 9.79
C ASN A 211 17.67 -1.39 8.59
N GLU A 212 18.95 -1.15 8.82
CA GLU A 212 19.90 -0.86 7.74
C GLU A 212 20.09 -2.06 6.81
N LEU A 213 20.26 -3.26 7.38
CA LEU A 213 20.60 -4.45 6.60
C LEU A 213 19.40 -5.12 5.94
N GLN A 214 18.23 -5.10 6.57
CA GLN A 214 17.10 -5.93 6.17
C GLN A 214 15.85 -5.15 5.78
N SER A 215 15.51 -4.07 6.50
CA SER A 215 14.24 -3.37 6.32
C SER A 215 14.34 -2.07 5.53
N SER A 216 15.54 -1.62 5.17
CA SER A 216 15.68 -0.40 4.37
C SER A 216 15.12 -0.58 2.96
N VAL A 217 14.57 0.49 2.39
CA VAL A 217 14.08 0.50 1.00
C VAL A 217 15.17 0.12 0.00
N ILE A 218 16.43 0.50 0.27
CA ILE A 218 17.58 0.15 -0.56
C ILE A 218 17.82 -1.36 -0.55
N SER A 219 17.70 -2.01 0.62
CA SER A 219 17.82 -3.46 0.73
C SER A 219 16.73 -4.18 -0.07
N ALA A 220 15.49 -3.68 -0.01
CA ALA A 220 14.37 -4.22 -0.77
C ALA A 220 14.54 -4.02 -2.29
N ALA A 221 15.03 -2.85 -2.72
CA ALA A 221 15.32 -2.57 -4.12
C ALA A 221 16.43 -3.47 -4.69
N ARG A 222 17.51 -3.68 -3.93
CA ARG A 222 18.60 -4.61 -4.30
C ARG A 222 18.12 -6.06 -4.48
N ARG A 223 17.05 -6.44 -3.80
CA ARG A 223 16.43 -7.78 -3.91
C ARG A 223 15.35 -7.87 -4.99
N GLY A 224 15.06 -6.78 -5.71
CA GLY A 224 14.06 -6.73 -6.77
C GLY A 224 12.61 -6.61 -6.31
N TYR A 225 12.35 -6.24 -5.06
CA TYR A 225 10.98 -6.03 -4.57
C TYR A 225 10.41 -4.65 -4.90
N VAL A 226 11.28 -3.70 -5.25
CA VAL A 226 10.94 -2.32 -5.62
C VAL A 226 11.62 -2.00 -6.95
N ASP A 227 10.87 -1.45 -7.89
CA ASP A 227 11.39 -1.10 -9.22
C ASP A 227 12.13 0.23 -9.20
N ASP A 228 11.66 1.21 -8.40
CA ASP A 228 12.34 2.51 -8.25
C ASP A 228 12.04 3.14 -6.88
N ILE A 229 13.00 3.89 -6.35
CA ILE A 229 12.86 4.68 -5.13
C ILE A 229 12.63 6.12 -5.57
N ILE A 230 11.44 6.63 -5.33
CA ILE A 230 10.99 7.93 -5.85
C ILE A 230 10.87 8.98 -4.74
N ASP A 231 11.19 10.23 -5.09
CA ASP A 231 10.89 11.37 -4.23
C ASP A 231 9.36 11.49 -4.05
N PRO A 232 8.84 11.61 -2.81
CA PRO A 232 7.42 11.85 -2.55
C PRO A 232 6.83 12.98 -3.41
N ALA A 233 7.56 14.08 -3.61
CA ALA A 233 7.13 15.20 -4.41
C ALA A 233 6.91 14.85 -5.90
N GLN A 234 7.60 13.84 -6.42
CA GLN A 234 7.49 13.36 -7.80
C GLN A 234 6.45 12.24 -7.99
N THR A 235 5.77 11.82 -6.92
CA THR A 235 4.87 10.66 -6.96
C THR A 235 3.81 10.80 -8.05
N ARG A 236 3.18 11.97 -8.19
CA ARG A 236 2.18 12.23 -9.24
C ARG A 236 2.75 12.02 -10.64
N GLN A 237 3.90 12.62 -10.95
CA GLN A 237 4.55 12.52 -12.27
C GLN A 237 4.91 11.07 -12.60
N ARG A 238 5.46 10.34 -11.62
CA ARG A 238 5.85 8.94 -11.79
C ARG A 238 4.66 8.03 -12.02
N LEU A 239 3.54 8.29 -11.34
CA LEU A 239 2.30 7.54 -11.52
C LEU A 239 1.66 7.80 -12.87
N ILE A 240 1.60 9.06 -13.33
CA ILE A 240 1.12 9.39 -14.68
C ILE A 240 1.93 8.64 -15.73
N ALA A 241 3.27 8.73 -15.68
CA ALA A 241 4.15 8.03 -16.61
C ALA A 241 3.96 6.49 -16.57
N ALA A 242 3.82 5.92 -15.38
CA ALA A 242 3.60 4.49 -15.22
C ALA A 242 2.27 4.02 -15.85
N PHE A 243 1.17 4.72 -15.60
CA PHE A 243 -0.13 4.35 -16.16
C PHE A 243 -0.21 4.60 -17.67
N GLU A 244 0.47 5.63 -18.19
CA GLU A 244 0.60 5.84 -19.63
C GLU A 244 1.38 4.70 -20.29
N MET A 245 2.52 4.30 -19.72
CA MET A 245 3.31 3.17 -20.22
C MET A 245 2.51 1.86 -20.19
N LEU A 246 1.71 1.64 -19.16
CA LEU A 246 0.90 0.43 -18.98
C LEU A 246 -0.44 0.47 -19.72
N PHE A 247 -0.78 1.57 -20.40
CA PHE A 247 -2.08 1.74 -21.07
C PHE A 247 -2.40 0.63 -22.07
N THR A 248 -1.39 0.13 -22.76
CA THR A 248 -1.54 -0.94 -23.75
C THR A 248 -1.48 -2.35 -23.16
N LYS A 249 -1.37 -2.48 -21.83
CA LYS A 249 -1.35 -3.79 -21.18
C LYS A 249 -2.55 -4.63 -21.62
N ARG A 250 -2.26 -5.84 -22.06
CA ARG A 250 -3.25 -6.88 -22.35
C ARG A 250 -2.75 -8.17 -21.71
N GLU A 251 -3.57 -8.76 -20.90
CA GLU A 251 -3.23 -9.99 -20.18
C GLU A 251 -4.43 -10.94 -20.22
N ASP A 252 -4.24 -12.09 -20.85
CA ASP A 252 -5.23 -13.15 -20.87
C ASP A 252 -5.00 -14.11 -19.71
N ARG A 253 -6.05 -14.41 -18.98
CA ARG A 253 -6.04 -15.40 -17.89
C ARG A 253 -6.74 -16.66 -18.35
N PRO A 254 -6.28 -17.84 -17.91
CA PRO A 254 -7.02 -19.08 -18.15
C PRO A 254 -8.45 -18.99 -17.62
N ALA A 255 -9.41 -19.45 -18.41
CA ALA A 255 -10.80 -19.52 -17.98
C ALA A 255 -10.90 -20.41 -16.73
N LYS A 256 -11.46 -19.87 -15.66
CA LYS A 256 -11.65 -20.58 -14.38
C LYS A 256 -13.12 -20.66 -14.04
N LYS A 257 -13.55 -21.83 -13.59
CA LYS A 257 -14.91 -22.01 -13.08
C LYS A 257 -15.08 -21.47 -11.65
N HIS A 258 -14.01 -21.43 -10.89
CA HIS A 258 -14.00 -21.06 -9.48
C HIS A 258 -12.85 -20.13 -9.17
N GLY A 259 -13.08 -19.19 -8.25
CA GLY A 259 -12.07 -18.41 -7.59
C GLY A 259 -11.80 -18.88 -6.17
N THR A 260 -11.07 -18.10 -5.40
CA THR A 260 -10.91 -18.29 -3.94
C THR A 260 -12.21 -17.88 -3.26
N ILE A 261 -12.87 -18.81 -2.58
CA ILE A 261 -14.17 -18.62 -1.94
C ILE A 261 -14.00 -18.41 -0.43
#